data_26ed94c51972731d0734271677423fee
#
_entry.id   26ed94c51972731d0734271677423fee
#
_cell.length_a   1.000
_cell.length_b   1.000
_cell.length_c   1.000
_cell.angle_alpha   90.00
_cell.angle_beta   90.00
_cell.angle_gamma   90.00
#
_symmetry.space_group_name_H-M   'P 1'
#
loop_
_entity.id
_entity.type
_entity.pdbx_description
1 polymer ?
#
loop_
_entity_poly.entity_id
_entity_poly.type
_entity_poly.pdbx_seq_one_letter_code
_entity_poly.pdbx_strand_id
1 'polypeptide(L)'
;MDKRLKDYSDGLFSPEEESEVQKWLALHGKDESVSDSLRELFDGEEKRSGEQTLMYKRIAPEKKSIWRSSLMAACIAGLLAVAVSSPVAYFVGKKDAPVQLAEVEWREYKVPAGENHRMVLPDSSEIWLNAGSRITYPSRFEGNERKVFIDGEVYAHITSDPQHPFIINSGDTRLKVYGTTFNYKTYSESECVEVLLLKGSVSLDVNVGGEMKTVQMAPGYMVQYDRNTCSVDMQTFDRTNYRAFSEKHSFHFFNLTMADIARDLSRYFGTRIVVQDDKLAKTHFYAYFTNNETLEQILSAMNTDKKMKIKSSDGVIYLSSR
;
A
#
# COMPACT_ATOMS: atom_id res chain seq x y z
N MET A 1 18.26 -36.86 11.60
CA MET A 1 17.29 -35.77 11.70
C MET A 1 17.88 -34.65 12.55
N ASP A 2 18.07 -33.47 12.00
CA ASP A 2 18.67 -32.35 12.72
C ASP A 2 17.66 -31.84 13.76
N LYS A 3 18.05 -31.86 15.05
CA LYS A 3 17.20 -31.44 16.18
C LYS A 3 16.64 -30.02 15.99
N ARG A 4 17.40 -29.13 15.32
CA ARG A 4 16.99 -27.75 15.02
C ARG A 4 15.81 -27.68 14.03
N LEU A 5 15.75 -28.57 13.03
CA LEU A 5 14.66 -28.61 12.06
C LEU A 5 13.34 -29.08 12.73
N LYS A 6 13.43 -29.97 13.71
CA LYS A 6 12.28 -30.42 14.47
C LYS A 6 11.77 -29.33 15.41
N ASP A 7 12.65 -28.67 16.15
CA ASP A 7 12.28 -27.59 17.07
C ASP A 7 11.68 -26.38 16.30
N TYR A 8 12.09 -26.16 15.02
CA TYR A 8 11.51 -25.18 14.11
C TYR A 8 10.07 -25.56 13.69
N SER A 9 9.84 -26.83 13.31
CA SER A 9 8.49 -27.30 12.94
C SER A 9 7.52 -27.28 14.12
N ASP A 10 8.02 -27.47 15.34
CA ASP A 10 7.22 -27.46 16.56
C ASP A 10 6.97 -26.02 17.11
N GLY A 11 7.48 -24.99 16.42
CA GLY A 11 7.26 -23.57 16.76
C GLY A 11 7.93 -23.13 18.07
N LEU A 12 9.04 -23.76 18.45
CA LEU A 12 9.73 -23.55 19.74
C LEU A 12 10.78 -22.45 19.71
N PHE A 13 10.94 -21.72 18.59
CA PHE A 13 11.93 -20.66 18.44
C PHE A 13 11.39 -19.26 18.70
N SER A 14 12.27 -18.39 19.21
CA SER A 14 12.01 -16.94 19.24
C SER A 14 12.06 -16.35 17.82
N PRO A 15 11.45 -15.17 17.55
CA PRO A 15 11.45 -14.54 16.23
C PRO A 15 12.86 -14.28 15.66
N GLU A 16 13.86 -14.11 16.53
CA GLU A 16 15.27 -13.89 16.13
C GLU A 16 15.92 -15.20 15.68
N GLU A 17 15.71 -16.27 16.43
CA GLU A 17 16.20 -17.62 16.11
C GLU A 17 15.53 -18.19 14.85
N GLU A 18 14.22 -17.92 14.67
CA GLU A 18 13.46 -18.27 13.48
C GLU A 18 14.04 -17.61 12.21
N SER A 19 14.42 -16.34 12.31
CA SER A 19 15.08 -15.61 11.20
C SER A 19 16.45 -16.22 10.84
N GLU A 20 17.21 -16.73 11.80
CA GLU A 20 18.51 -17.40 11.55
C GLU A 20 18.33 -18.75 10.86
N VAL A 21 17.33 -19.54 11.30
CA VAL A 21 17.00 -20.82 10.68
C VAL A 21 16.50 -20.64 9.25
N GLN A 22 15.69 -19.62 8.99
CA GLN A 22 15.22 -19.29 7.63
C GLN A 22 16.37 -18.89 6.69
N LYS A 23 17.35 -18.12 7.19
CA LYS A 23 18.55 -17.78 6.42
C LYS A 23 19.42 -19.01 6.14
N TRP A 24 19.55 -19.89 7.11
CA TRP A 24 20.29 -21.13 6.95
C TRP A 24 19.62 -22.08 5.95
N LEU A 25 18.30 -22.24 6.01
CA LEU A 25 17.49 -23.03 5.05
C LEU A 25 17.57 -22.46 3.64
N ALA A 26 17.59 -21.14 3.46
CA ALA A 26 17.76 -20.50 2.16
C ALA A 26 19.10 -20.82 1.50
N LEU A 27 20.14 -21.04 2.29
CA LEU A 27 21.49 -21.36 1.82
C LEU A 27 21.70 -22.86 1.60
N HIS A 28 21.13 -23.71 2.45
CA HIS A 28 21.42 -25.16 2.50
C HIS A 28 20.20 -26.05 2.17
N GLY A 29 19.01 -25.47 1.93
CA GLY A 29 17.78 -26.22 1.69
C GLY A 29 17.78 -27.07 0.40
N LYS A 30 18.80 -26.93 -0.46
CA LYS A 30 19.03 -27.77 -1.64
C LYS A 30 20.01 -28.93 -1.39
N ASP A 31 20.62 -29.01 -0.22
CA ASP A 31 21.50 -30.11 0.15
C ASP A 31 20.63 -31.37 0.38
N GLU A 32 21.04 -32.47 -0.20
CA GLU A 32 20.28 -33.73 -0.24
C GLU A 32 19.92 -34.24 1.18
N SER A 33 20.81 -34.09 2.16
CA SER A 33 20.61 -34.47 3.55
C SER A 33 19.57 -33.58 4.29
N VAL A 34 19.47 -32.31 3.94
CA VAL A 34 18.50 -31.35 4.51
C VAL A 34 17.12 -31.59 3.87
N SER A 35 17.10 -31.84 2.58
CA SER A 35 15.88 -32.16 1.82
C SER A 35 15.23 -33.45 2.31
N ASP A 36 16.01 -34.50 2.60
CA ASP A 36 15.51 -35.77 3.15
C ASP A 36 14.98 -35.61 4.57
N SER A 37 15.64 -34.82 5.41
CA SER A 37 15.17 -34.54 6.78
C SER A 37 13.87 -33.72 6.80
N LEU A 38 13.68 -32.81 5.86
CA LEU A 38 12.41 -32.06 5.68
C LEU A 38 11.29 -33.00 5.19
N ARG A 39 11.58 -33.89 4.26
CA ARG A 39 10.61 -34.91 3.78
C ARG A 39 10.13 -35.82 4.92
N GLU A 40 11.02 -36.32 5.76
CA GLU A 40 10.66 -37.13 6.92
C GLU A 40 9.74 -36.40 7.93
N LEU A 41 9.94 -35.09 8.09
CA LEU A 41 9.04 -34.27 8.92
C LEU A 41 7.62 -34.17 8.37
N PHE A 42 7.48 -33.92 7.08
CA PHE A 42 6.18 -33.81 6.42
C PHE A 42 5.45 -35.15 6.28
N ASP A 43 6.15 -36.24 5.96
CA ASP A 43 5.59 -37.61 5.88
C ASP A 43 5.16 -38.14 7.26
N GLY A 44 5.79 -37.65 8.36
CA GLY A 44 5.43 -38.00 9.73
C GLY A 44 4.12 -37.35 10.20
N GLU A 45 3.72 -36.20 9.68
CA GLU A 45 2.45 -35.54 10.00
C GLU A 45 1.27 -36.20 9.27
N GLU A 46 1.44 -36.67 8.03
CA GLU A 46 0.37 -37.41 7.32
C GLU A 46 0.00 -38.73 8.01
N LYS A 47 0.95 -39.43 8.62
CA LYS A 47 0.65 -40.65 9.40
C LYS A 47 -0.07 -40.43 10.71
N ARG A 48 0.12 -39.28 11.37
CA ARG A 48 -0.61 -38.93 12.59
C ARG A 48 -2.05 -38.52 12.36
N SER A 49 -2.39 -38.01 11.19
CA SER A 49 -3.76 -37.66 10.79
C SER A 49 -4.61 -38.90 10.44
N GLY A 50 -3.99 -40.01 10.04
CA GLY A 50 -4.68 -41.24 9.59
C GLY A 50 -5.16 -42.17 10.70
N GLU A 51 -4.69 -42.02 11.93
CA GLU A 51 -4.96 -42.99 13.03
C GLU A 51 -6.18 -42.69 13.92
N GLN A 52 -6.87 -41.59 13.72
CA GLN A 52 -8.05 -41.21 14.51
C GLN A 52 -9.42 -41.66 13.95
N THR A 53 -9.48 -42.44 12.85
CA THR A 53 -10.75 -42.76 12.19
C THR A 53 -11.19 -44.24 12.30
N LEU A 54 -10.73 -45.04 13.23
CA LEU A 54 -11.17 -46.41 13.38
C LEU A 54 -11.50 -46.81 14.84
N MET A 55 -12.63 -46.32 15.40
CA MET A 55 -13.38 -47.01 16.46
C MET A 55 -14.85 -46.60 16.44
N TYR A 56 -15.65 -47.19 15.55
CA TYR A 56 -17.09 -47.26 15.71
C TYR A 56 -17.54 -48.71 15.68
N LYS A 57 -17.72 -49.30 16.87
CA LYS A 57 -18.18 -50.68 17.06
C LYS A 57 -19.70 -50.71 16.90
N ARG A 58 -20.18 -51.41 15.88
CA ARG A 58 -21.60 -51.73 15.66
C ARG A 58 -22.18 -52.50 16.86
N ILE A 59 -23.20 -51.94 17.50
CA ILE A 59 -24.11 -52.69 18.38
C ILE A 59 -25.44 -52.79 17.64
N ALA A 60 -25.84 -54.02 17.31
CA ALA A 60 -27.15 -54.31 16.72
C ALA A 60 -28.19 -54.48 17.84
N PRO A 61 -29.36 -53.86 17.79
CA PRO A 61 -30.42 -54.15 18.74
C PRO A 61 -31.32 -55.29 18.26
N GLU A 62 -31.68 -56.19 19.20
CA GLU A 62 -32.66 -57.26 19.04
C GLU A 62 -34.06 -56.73 18.72
N LYS A 63 -34.73 -57.40 17.79
CA LYS A 63 -36.14 -57.15 17.44
C LYS A 63 -37.09 -57.66 18.55
N LYS A 64 -37.83 -56.79 19.23
CA LYS A 64 -39.09 -57.10 19.85
C LYS A 64 -40.25 -56.44 19.10
N SER A 65 -41.17 -57.31 18.62
CA SER A 65 -42.39 -56.95 17.93
C SER A 65 -43.37 -56.23 18.86
N ILE A 66 -43.76 -55.02 18.56
CA ILE A 66 -44.93 -54.33 19.12
C ILE A 66 -45.77 -53.80 17.97
N TRP A 67 -46.63 -54.65 17.48
CA TRP A 67 -47.71 -54.26 16.60
C TRP A 67 -49.05 -54.45 17.40
N ARG A 68 -49.57 -53.36 17.95
CA ARG A 68 -50.98 -53.21 18.30
C ARG A 68 -51.34 -51.74 18.55
N SER A 69 -51.92 -51.16 17.59
CA SER A 69 -53.14 -50.37 17.51
C SER A 69 -52.95 -49.29 16.40
N SER A 70 -53.87 -49.18 15.49
CA SER A 70 -53.90 -48.27 14.36
C SER A 70 -53.88 -46.78 14.75
N LEU A 71 -54.26 -46.49 16.03
CA LEU A 71 -54.17 -45.10 16.56
C LEU A 71 -52.75 -44.68 16.90
N MET A 72 -51.85 -45.57 17.32
CA MET A 72 -50.44 -45.23 17.55
C MET A 72 -49.68 -45.01 16.25
N ALA A 73 -50.02 -45.71 15.19
CA ALA A 73 -49.43 -45.53 13.88
C ALA A 73 -49.75 -44.14 13.28
N ALA A 74 -50.95 -43.63 13.50
CA ALA A 74 -51.33 -42.27 13.04
C ALA A 74 -50.60 -41.15 13.81
N CYS A 75 -50.39 -41.31 15.12
CA CYS A 75 -49.63 -40.36 15.93
C CYS A 75 -48.13 -40.34 15.58
N ILE A 76 -47.55 -41.53 15.31
CA ILE A 76 -46.14 -41.63 14.91
C ILE A 76 -45.94 -41.04 13.50
N ALA A 77 -46.89 -41.29 12.56
CA ALA A 77 -46.83 -40.68 11.24
C ALA A 77 -46.98 -39.15 11.28
N GLY A 78 -47.84 -38.63 12.17
CA GLY A 78 -47.97 -37.18 12.40
C GLY A 78 -46.71 -36.54 13.00
N LEU A 79 -46.11 -37.18 13.99
CA LEU A 79 -44.86 -36.72 14.62
C LEU A 79 -43.66 -36.79 13.63
N LEU A 80 -43.60 -37.84 12.81
CA LEU A 80 -42.57 -37.93 11.75
C LEU A 80 -42.78 -36.89 10.67
N ALA A 81 -44.02 -36.60 10.28
CA ALA A 81 -44.30 -35.52 9.32
C ALA A 81 -43.87 -34.14 9.86
N VAL A 82 -44.10 -33.86 11.15
CA VAL A 82 -43.65 -32.61 11.80
C VAL A 82 -42.12 -32.60 11.98
N ALA A 83 -41.54 -33.75 12.36
CA ALA A 83 -40.08 -33.86 12.54
C ALA A 83 -39.27 -33.74 11.22
N VAL A 84 -39.89 -34.11 10.10
CA VAL A 84 -39.25 -33.97 8.77
C VAL A 84 -39.57 -32.62 8.13
N SER A 85 -40.80 -32.11 8.28
CA SER A 85 -41.18 -30.81 7.71
C SER A 85 -40.58 -29.61 8.46
N SER A 86 -40.36 -29.72 9.77
CA SER A 86 -39.79 -28.66 10.60
C SER A 86 -38.32 -28.32 10.24
N PRO A 87 -37.40 -29.29 10.15
CA PRO A 87 -36.04 -28.96 9.67
C PRO A 87 -36.01 -28.55 8.20
N VAL A 88 -36.86 -29.16 7.34
CA VAL A 88 -36.93 -28.75 5.92
C VAL A 88 -37.45 -27.31 5.79
N ALA A 89 -38.49 -26.94 6.53
CA ALA A 89 -38.99 -25.56 6.56
C ALA A 89 -37.97 -24.60 7.18
N TYR A 90 -37.19 -25.02 8.18
CA TYR A 90 -36.12 -24.24 8.79
C TYR A 90 -34.94 -24.03 7.81
N PHE A 91 -34.53 -25.07 7.06
CA PHE A 91 -33.47 -24.98 6.07
C PHE A 91 -33.94 -24.29 4.78
N VAL A 92 -35.18 -24.46 4.34
CA VAL A 92 -35.75 -23.76 3.18
C VAL A 92 -36.12 -22.31 3.51
N GLY A 93 -36.50 -22.03 4.79
CA GLY A 93 -36.77 -20.68 5.27
C GLY A 93 -35.53 -19.85 5.54
N LYS A 94 -34.37 -20.48 5.78
CA LYS A 94 -33.06 -19.84 5.62
C LYS A 94 -32.66 -19.83 4.14
N LYS A 95 -33.46 -19.22 3.28
CA LYS A 95 -32.87 -18.57 2.14
C LYS A 95 -31.86 -17.61 2.77
N ASP A 96 -30.58 -17.84 2.51
CA ASP A 96 -29.54 -16.88 2.80
C ASP A 96 -30.10 -15.51 2.42
N ALA A 97 -30.40 -14.69 3.44
CA ALA A 97 -30.68 -13.30 3.16
C ALA A 97 -29.49 -12.88 2.29
N PRO A 98 -29.71 -12.36 1.08
CA PRO A 98 -28.57 -11.93 0.27
C PRO A 98 -27.75 -11.06 1.22
N VAL A 99 -26.55 -11.51 1.55
CA VAL A 99 -25.58 -10.63 2.22
C VAL A 99 -25.51 -9.46 1.25
N GLN A 100 -26.25 -8.39 1.56
CA GLN A 100 -26.08 -7.14 0.90
C GLN A 100 -24.64 -6.76 1.24
N LEU A 101 -23.72 -7.20 0.40
CA LEU A 101 -22.36 -6.66 0.39
C LEU A 101 -22.60 -5.16 0.25
N ALA A 102 -22.45 -4.44 1.35
CA ALA A 102 -22.60 -2.99 1.31
C ALA A 102 -21.70 -2.52 0.16
N GLU A 103 -22.29 -1.83 -0.77
CA GLU A 103 -21.60 -1.32 -1.96
C GLU A 103 -20.36 -0.56 -1.52
N VAL A 104 -19.22 -0.78 -2.18
CA VAL A 104 -17.98 -0.09 -1.86
C VAL A 104 -18.15 1.38 -2.21
N GLU A 105 -18.22 2.21 -1.19
CA GLU A 105 -18.31 3.66 -1.35
C GLU A 105 -16.92 4.22 -1.64
N TRP A 106 -16.77 4.96 -2.74
CA TRP A 106 -15.56 5.72 -3.04
C TRP A 106 -15.64 7.10 -2.38
N ARG A 107 -14.57 7.47 -1.68
CA ARG A 107 -14.45 8.73 -0.94
C ARG A 107 -13.34 9.56 -1.55
N GLU A 108 -13.56 10.86 -1.63
CA GLU A 108 -12.56 11.83 -2.05
C GLU A 108 -12.21 12.75 -0.89
N TYR A 109 -10.92 13.02 -0.74
CA TYR A 109 -10.42 14.03 0.18
C TYR A 109 -9.44 14.94 -0.54
N LYS A 110 -9.60 16.26 -0.36
CA LYS A 110 -8.73 17.30 -0.92
C LYS A 110 -8.13 18.14 0.19
N VAL A 111 -6.81 18.28 0.17
CA VAL A 111 -6.06 19.10 1.14
C VAL A 111 -6.03 20.55 0.64
N PRO A 112 -6.42 21.54 1.47
CA PRO A 112 -6.28 22.95 1.13
C PRO A 112 -4.83 23.37 0.91
N ALA A 113 -4.63 24.49 0.22
CA ALA A 113 -3.31 25.11 0.12
C ALA A 113 -2.84 25.58 1.50
N GLY A 114 -1.57 25.44 1.80
CA GLY A 114 -0.96 25.79 3.08
C GLY A 114 -1.16 24.77 4.20
N GLU A 115 -1.82 23.64 3.92
CA GLU A 115 -2.11 22.60 4.91
C GLU A 115 -1.51 21.28 4.49
N ASN A 116 -1.30 20.38 5.43
CA ASN A 116 -1.09 18.97 5.19
C ASN A 116 -2.11 18.14 5.99
N HIS A 117 -2.35 16.92 5.58
CA HIS A 117 -3.33 16.06 6.23
C HIS A 117 -2.82 14.63 6.39
N ARG A 118 -2.87 14.12 7.64
CA ARG A 118 -2.60 12.70 7.93
C ARG A 118 -3.92 11.94 7.97
N MET A 119 -3.94 10.80 7.32
CA MET A 119 -5.08 9.88 7.39
C MET A 119 -4.62 8.42 7.44
N VAL A 120 -5.50 7.57 7.95
CA VAL A 120 -5.34 6.11 7.96
C VAL A 120 -6.35 5.52 6.99
N LEU A 121 -5.85 4.70 6.07
CA LEU A 121 -6.67 4.00 5.09
C LEU A 121 -7.32 2.73 5.69
N PRO A 122 -8.31 2.12 5.00
CA PRO A 122 -9.02 0.94 5.51
C PRO A 122 -8.14 -0.29 5.78
N ASP A 123 -6.95 -0.38 5.18
CA ASP A 123 -5.95 -1.43 5.39
C ASP A 123 -4.94 -1.10 6.51
N SER A 124 -5.20 -0.06 7.29
CA SER A 124 -4.29 0.50 8.30
C SER A 124 -3.00 1.11 7.75
N SER A 125 -2.90 1.35 6.44
CA SER A 125 -1.82 2.14 5.87
C SER A 125 -1.96 3.60 6.32
N GLU A 126 -0.84 4.20 6.69
CA GLU A 126 -0.78 5.61 7.11
C GLU A 126 -0.23 6.45 5.98
N ILE A 127 -0.93 7.53 5.66
CA ILE A 127 -0.51 8.46 4.62
C ILE A 127 -0.58 9.91 5.10
N TRP A 128 0.32 10.72 4.63
CA TRP A 128 0.35 12.17 4.78
C TRP A 128 0.23 12.77 3.39
N LEU A 129 -0.76 13.61 3.21
CA LEU A 129 -1.02 14.34 1.97
C LEU A 129 -0.51 15.77 2.13
N ASN A 130 0.28 16.22 1.17
CA ASN A 130 0.77 17.60 1.16
C ASN A 130 -0.27 18.59 0.61
N ALA A 131 -0.01 19.87 0.76
CA ALA A 131 -0.86 20.97 0.32
C ALA A 131 -1.33 20.81 -1.15
N GLY A 132 -2.61 21.02 -1.40
CA GLY A 132 -3.22 20.91 -2.71
C GLY A 132 -3.42 19.48 -3.23
N SER A 133 -3.00 18.46 -2.47
CA SER A 133 -3.18 17.06 -2.87
C SER A 133 -4.63 16.61 -2.77
N ARG A 134 -4.97 15.64 -3.61
CA ARG A 134 -6.28 14.97 -3.63
C ARG A 134 -6.07 13.46 -3.66
N ILE A 135 -6.86 12.74 -2.86
CA ILE A 135 -6.93 11.29 -2.87
C ILE A 135 -8.36 10.83 -3.07
N THR A 136 -8.54 9.79 -3.89
CA THR A 136 -9.78 9.02 -4.00
C THR A 136 -9.50 7.58 -3.61
N TYR A 137 -10.23 7.07 -2.61
CA TYR A 137 -10.02 5.75 -2.02
C TYR A 137 -11.36 5.07 -1.66
N PRO A 138 -11.43 3.74 -1.62
CA PRO A 138 -12.66 3.02 -1.28
C PRO A 138 -12.87 2.97 0.23
N SER A 139 -14.12 2.84 0.67
CA SER A 139 -14.47 2.63 2.09
C SER A 139 -13.90 1.33 2.67
N ARG A 140 -13.62 0.32 1.80
CA ARG A 140 -12.87 -0.91 2.08
C ARG A 140 -12.19 -1.38 0.79
N PHE A 141 -11.04 -2.02 0.91
CA PHE A 141 -10.39 -2.65 -0.23
C PHE A 141 -11.03 -4.01 -0.51
N GLU A 142 -11.31 -4.29 -1.78
CA GLU A 142 -11.88 -5.55 -2.25
C GLU A 142 -11.07 -6.10 -3.43
N GLY A 143 -11.13 -7.44 -3.62
CA GLY A 143 -10.41 -8.12 -4.70
C GLY A 143 -8.91 -8.25 -4.43
N ASN A 144 -8.12 -8.36 -5.49
CA ASN A 144 -6.70 -8.72 -5.42
C ASN A 144 -5.76 -7.51 -5.32
N GLU A 145 -6.27 -6.29 -5.31
CA GLU A 145 -5.47 -5.05 -5.27
C GLU A 145 -6.08 -4.04 -4.31
N ARG A 146 -5.24 -3.34 -3.55
CA ARG A 146 -5.60 -2.18 -2.73
C ARG A 146 -5.38 -0.92 -3.57
N LYS A 147 -6.42 -0.42 -4.23
CA LYS A 147 -6.32 0.63 -5.23
C LYS A 147 -6.78 1.98 -4.71
N VAL A 148 -5.98 3.02 -4.97
CA VAL A 148 -6.30 4.43 -4.74
C VAL A 148 -5.90 5.28 -5.93
N PHE A 149 -6.45 6.49 -6.02
CA PHE A 149 -6.06 7.50 -6.99
C PHE A 149 -5.52 8.71 -6.25
N ILE A 150 -4.37 9.23 -6.70
CA ILE A 150 -3.72 10.39 -6.09
C ILE A 150 -3.37 11.40 -7.18
N ASP A 151 -3.67 12.67 -6.91
CA ASP A 151 -3.18 13.83 -7.63
C ASP A 151 -2.56 14.76 -6.59
N GLY A 152 -1.23 14.83 -6.54
CA GLY A 152 -0.55 15.57 -5.49
C GLY A 152 0.73 14.92 -4.97
N GLU A 153 1.06 15.19 -3.73
CA GLU A 153 2.21 14.60 -3.04
C GLU A 153 1.76 13.83 -1.79
N VAL A 154 2.24 12.60 -1.67
CA VAL A 154 1.96 11.73 -0.55
C VAL A 154 3.25 11.13 0.01
N TYR A 155 3.43 11.25 1.32
CA TYR A 155 4.35 10.41 2.08
C TYR A 155 3.55 9.28 2.70
N ALA A 156 3.98 8.04 2.51
CA ALA A 156 3.18 6.87 2.86
C ALA A 156 3.97 5.79 3.59
N HIS A 157 3.33 5.22 4.62
CA HIS A 157 3.69 3.95 5.25
C HIS A 157 2.61 2.93 4.90
N ILE A 158 2.86 2.12 3.89
CA ILE A 158 1.90 1.11 3.43
C ILE A 158 2.09 -0.17 4.24
N THR A 159 0.98 -0.67 4.80
CA THR A 159 0.92 -1.94 5.52
C THR A 159 1.35 -3.09 4.61
N SER A 160 2.21 -3.97 5.14
CA SER A 160 2.74 -5.10 4.38
C SER A 160 1.64 -6.13 4.11
N ASP A 161 1.38 -6.41 2.84
CA ASP A 161 0.52 -7.47 2.35
C ASP A 161 1.03 -7.96 0.98
N PRO A 162 1.79 -9.08 0.96
CA PRO A 162 2.34 -9.63 -0.28
C PRO A 162 1.30 -10.19 -1.24
N GLN A 163 0.10 -10.53 -0.75
CA GLN A 163 -0.96 -11.12 -1.58
C GLN A 163 -1.80 -10.06 -2.28
N HIS A 164 -1.97 -8.88 -1.65
CA HIS A 164 -2.78 -7.80 -2.19
C HIS A 164 -1.92 -6.53 -2.35
N PRO A 165 -1.28 -6.31 -3.51
CA PRO A 165 -0.47 -5.13 -3.76
C PRO A 165 -1.27 -3.84 -3.57
N PHE A 166 -0.61 -2.80 -3.06
CA PHE A 166 -1.16 -1.46 -2.99
C PHE A 166 -0.80 -0.70 -4.27
N ILE A 167 -1.82 -0.17 -4.93
CA ILE A 167 -1.71 0.48 -6.24
C ILE A 167 -2.13 1.93 -6.12
N ILE A 168 -1.23 2.84 -6.48
CA ILE A 168 -1.55 4.25 -6.67
C ILE A 168 -1.61 4.53 -8.17
N ASN A 169 -2.78 4.95 -8.65
CA ASN A 169 -2.92 5.47 -10.00
C ASN A 169 -2.89 7.00 -9.96
N SER A 170 -2.09 7.60 -10.81
CA SER A 170 -2.00 9.04 -10.93
C SER A 170 -1.77 9.44 -12.39
N GLY A 171 -2.85 9.84 -13.04
CA GLY A 171 -2.78 10.28 -14.44
C GLY A 171 -2.11 9.24 -15.34
N ASP A 172 -0.90 9.55 -15.75
CA ASP A 172 -0.06 8.79 -16.65
C ASP A 172 0.92 7.82 -15.97
N THR A 173 0.88 7.73 -14.65
CA THR A 173 1.78 6.87 -13.87
C THR A 173 1.02 5.93 -12.94
N ARG A 174 1.58 4.74 -12.71
CA ARG A 174 1.06 3.74 -11.77
C ARG A 174 2.18 3.26 -10.86
N LEU A 175 2.00 3.44 -9.57
CA LEU A 175 2.95 2.98 -8.55
C LEU A 175 2.38 1.76 -7.84
N LYS A 176 3.18 0.69 -7.76
CA LYS A 176 2.82 -0.59 -7.13
C LYS A 176 3.79 -0.92 -6.01
N VAL A 177 3.25 -1.25 -4.82
CA VAL A 177 4.02 -1.61 -3.63
C VAL A 177 3.34 -2.73 -2.84
N TYR A 178 4.09 -3.42 -1.96
CA TYR A 178 3.57 -4.52 -1.12
C TYR A 178 3.67 -4.27 0.38
N GLY A 179 4.42 -3.26 0.81
CA GLY A 179 4.67 -2.89 2.19
C GLY A 179 5.90 -2.00 2.22
N THR A 180 5.70 -0.70 2.10
CA THR A 180 6.75 0.21 1.62
C THR A 180 6.59 1.57 2.27
N THR A 181 7.71 2.22 2.56
CA THR A 181 7.77 3.63 2.97
C THR A 181 8.38 4.44 1.86
N PHE A 182 7.65 5.41 1.35
CA PHE A 182 8.07 6.23 0.21
C PHE A 182 7.44 7.62 0.24
N ASN A 183 8.02 8.54 -0.54
CA ASN A 183 7.38 9.79 -0.95
C ASN A 183 7.06 9.71 -2.45
N TYR A 184 5.86 10.12 -2.84
CA TYR A 184 5.42 10.13 -4.23
C TYR A 184 4.77 11.46 -4.54
N LYS A 185 5.40 12.24 -5.43
CA LYS A 185 4.94 13.55 -5.88
C LYS A 185 4.54 13.48 -7.34
N THR A 186 3.26 13.73 -7.60
CA THR A 186 2.64 13.52 -8.90
C THR A 186 1.47 14.48 -9.14
N TYR A 187 1.70 15.77 -8.93
CA TYR A 187 0.70 16.78 -9.29
C TYR A 187 0.48 16.79 -10.78
N SER A 188 -0.79 16.80 -11.22
CA SER A 188 -1.16 16.77 -12.64
C SER A 188 -0.67 17.97 -13.43
N GLU A 189 -0.50 19.13 -12.77
CA GLU A 189 0.03 20.35 -13.35
C GLU A 189 1.56 20.43 -13.36
N SER A 190 2.27 19.48 -12.74
CA SER A 190 3.74 19.43 -12.73
C SER A 190 4.27 18.63 -13.92
N GLU A 191 5.33 19.11 -14.51
CA GLU A 191 6.03 18.41 -15.60
C GLU A 191 6.79 17.18 -15.10
N CYS A 192 7.16 17.16 -13.81
CA CYS A 192 7.96 16.11 -13.20
C CYS A 192 7.14 15.30 -12.19
N VAL A 193 7.24 13.98 -12.28
CA VAL A 193 6.83 13.02 -11.25
C VAL A 193 8.06 12.57 -10.49
N GLU A 194 7.99 12.53 -9.16
CA GLU A 194 9.12 12.13 -8.32
C GLU A 194 8.72 11.04 -7.34
N VAL A 195 9.53 10.01 -7.23
CA VAL A 195 9.38 8.93 -6.24
C VAL A 195 10.68 8.78 -5.47
N LEU A 196 10.62 8.88 -4.14
CA LEU A 196 11.73 8.56 -3.24
C LEU A 196 11.41 7.30 -2.43
N LEU A 197 12.24 6.29 -2.51
CA LEU A 197 12.02 5.03 -1.79
C LEU A 197 12.89 4.94 -0.55
N LEU A 198 12.25 4.91 0.62
CA LEU A 198 12.94 4.82 1.92
C LEU A 198 13.07 3.38 2.39
N LYS A 199 12.00 2.57 2.31
CA LYS A 199 11.99 1.16 2.77
C LYS A 199 11.07 0.33 1.87
N GLY A 200 11.43 -0.94 1.63
CA GLY A 200 10.64 -1.87 0.83
C GLY A 200 11.03 -1.86 -0.64
N SER A 201 10.06 -1.99 -1.53
CA SER A 201 10.24 -1.99 -2.98
C SER A 201 9.11 -1.25 -3.68
N VAL A 202 9.42 -0.61 -4.80
CA VAL A 202 8.48 0.10 -5.67
C VAL A 202 8.65 -0.38 -7.09
N SER A 203 7.52 -0.64 -7.77
CA SER A 203 7.43 -0.74 -9.22
C SER A 203 6.67 0.48 -9.72
N LEU A 204 7.31 1.32 -10.51
CA LEU A 204 6.72 2.51 -11.11
C LEU A 204 6.54 2.28 -12.61
N ASP A 205 5.29 2.27 -13.07
CA ASP A 205 4.95 2.21 -14.49
C ASP A 205 4.82 3.64 -15.03
N VAL A 206 5.56 3.93 -16.10
CA VAL A 206 5.60 5.23 -16.78
C VAL A 206 5.57 5.05 -18.30
N ASN A 207 5.11 6.05 -19.03
CA ASN A 207 5.16 6.05 -20.50
C ASN A 207 6.51 6.59 -20.98
N VAL A 208 7.29 5.77 -21.66
CA VAL A 208 8.55 6.15 -22.27
C VAL A 208 8.49 5.94 -23.77
N GLY A 209 8.41 7.03 -24.54
CA GLY A 209 8.37 6.96 -26.01
C GLY A 209 7.13 6.27 -26.59
N GLY A 210 5.98 6.33 -25.88
CA GLY A 210 4.71 5.70 -26.28
C GLY A 210 4.52 4.27 -25.74
N GLU A 211 5.51 3.73 -25.06
CA GLU A 211 5.45 2.40 -24.44
C GLU A 211 5.44 2.51 -22.90
N MET A 212 4.61 1.69 -22.24
CA MET A 212 4.64 1.56 -20.79
C MET A 212 5.87 0.77 -20.36
N LYS A 213 6.72 1.40 -19.53
CA LYS A 213 7.90 0.78 -18.93
C LYS A 213 7.78 0.75 -17.42
N THR A 214 8.20 -0.37 -16.84
CA THR A 214 8.25 -0.54 -15.39
C THR A 214 9.66 -0.26 -14.87
N VAL A 215 9.77 0.73 -14.00
CA VAL A 215 11.01 1.06 -13.29
C VAL A 215 10.95 0.41 -11.92
N GLN A 216 11.91 -0.48 -11.62
CA GLN A 216 12.05 -1.10 -10.30
C GLN A 216 12.98 -0.28 -9.43
N MET A 217 12.55 0.00 -8.18
CA MET A 217 13.32 0.81 -7.25
C MET A 217 13.73 0.01 -6.01
N ALA A 218 14.95 0.26 -5.54
CA ALA A 218 15.45 -0.18 -4.25
C ALA A 218 15.53 0.99 -3.26
N PRO A 219 15.55 0.74 -1.93
CA PRO A 219 15.67 1.79 -0.92
C PRO A 219 16.92 2.65 -1.10
N GLY A 220 16.77 3.98 -1.01
CA GLY A 220 17.82 4.97 -1.23
C GLY A 220 17.92 5.48 -2.65
N TYR A 221 16.99 5.05 -3.52
CA TYR A 221 16.88 5.61 -4.86
C TYR A 221 15.73 6.59 -4.95
N MET A 222 15.94 7.64 -5.76
CA MET A 222 14.96 8.58 -6.23
C MET A 222 14.81 8.41 -7.75
N VAL A 223 13.58 8.39 -8.23
CA VAL A 223 13.25 8.39 -9.66
C VAL A 223 12.51 9.68 -9.97
N GLN A 224 12.93 10.36 -11.03
CA GLN A 224 12.23 11.48 -11.64
C GLN A 224 11.79 11.09 -13.05
N TYR A 225 10.52 11.27 -13.36
CA TYR A 225 9.93 11.06 -14.66
C TYR A 225 9.46 12.42 -15.20
N ASP A 226 10.06 12.87 -16.30
CA ASP A 226 9.67 14.09 -17.01
C ASP A 226 8.59 13.75 -18.04
N ARG A 227 7.42 14.33 -17.87
CA ARG A 227 6.25 14.10 -18.73
C ARG A 227 6.40 14.65 -20.14
N ASN A 228 7.17 15.75 -20.31
CA ASN A 228 7.36 16.41 -21.60
C ASN A 228 8.32 15.63 -22.49
N THR A 229 9.42 15.17 -21.90
CA THR A 229 10.46 14.41 -22.63
C THR A 229 10.23 12.91 -22.57
N CYS A 230 9.28 12.45 -21.74
CA CYS A 230 9.04 11.03 -21.44
C CYS A 230 10.33 10.30 -21.02
N SER A 231 11.22 11.00 -20.32
CA SER A 231 12.49 10.47 -19.84
C SER A 231 12.43 10.13 -18.35
N VAL A 232 13.20 9.13 -17.96
CA VAL A 232 13.34 8.69 -16.56
C VAL A 232 14.79 8.91 -16.15
N ASP A 233 14.99 9.61 -15.04
CA ASP A 233 16.26 9.72 -14.34
C ASP A 233 16.19 9.00 -13.00
N MET A 234 17.24 8.25 -12.65
CA MET A 234 17.33 7.53 -11.38
C MET A 234 18.65 7.84 -10.70
N GLN A 235 18.56 8.28 -9.46
CA GLN A 235 19.71 8.64 -8.65
C GLN A 235 19.57 8.21 -7.21
N THR A 236 20.68 8.20 -6.49
CA THR A 236 20.68 7.90 -5.05
C THR A 236 20.45 9.16 -4.24
N PHE A 237 19.79 9.02 -3.07
CA PHE A 237 19.68 10.08 -2.07
C PHE A 237 20.06 9.57 -0.67
N ASP A 238 20.45 10.48 0.21
CA ASP A 238 20.77 10.13 1.59
C ASP A 238 19.48 10.00 2.43
N ARG A 239 19.07 8.76 2.69
CA ARG A 239 17.90 8.45 3.51
C ARG A 239 18.01 8.90 4.97
N THR A 240 19.23 9.00 5.49
CA THR A 240 19.48 9.38 6.91
C THR A 240 19.14 10.86 7.14
N ASN A 241 19.39 11.68 6.13
CA ASN A 241 19.13 13.10 6.17
C ASN A 241 17.79 13.49 5.53
N TYR A 242 17.10 12.55 4.88
CA TYR A 242 15.77 12.83 4.34
C TYR A 242 14.79 13.09 5.49
N ARG A 243 14.05 14.19 5.34
CA ARG A 243 12.92 14.52 6.22
C ARG A 243 11.68 14.65 5.35
N ALA A 244 10.67 13.85 5.66
CA ALA A 244 9.38 13.98 5.01
C ALA A 244 8.75 15.34 5.34
N PHE A 245 7.97 15.90 4.42
CA PHE A 245 7.23 17.14 4.66
C PHE A 245 6.29 17.02 5.87
N SER A 246 5.89 15.79 6.24
CA SER A 246 5.06 15.48 7.41
C SER A 246 5.77 15.67 8.75
N GLU A 247 7.10 15.60 8.78
CA GLU A 247 7.90 15.72 10.02
C GLU A 247 8.40 17.14 10.24
N LYS A 248 8.84 17.78 9.17
CA LYS A 248 9.34 19.17 9.15
C LYS A 248 9.08 19.79 7.80
N HIS A 249 8.94 21.11 7.80
CA HIS A 249 8.89 21.90 6.58
C HIS A 249 10.24 21.82 5.86
N SER A 250 10.37 20.87 4.96
CA SER A 250 11.58 20.68 4.17
C SER A 250 11.24 20.70 2.68
N PHE A 251 12.13 21.36 1.91
CA PHE A 251 12.02 21.41 0.46
C PHE A 251 13.28 20.83 -0.16
N HIS A 252 13.07 19.93 -1.11
CA HIS A 252 14.11 19.31 -1.88
C HIS A 252 13.87 19.65 -3.35
N PHE A 253 14.56 20.65 -3.84
CA PHE A 253 14.52 21.04 -5.26
C PHE A 253 15.71 20.40 -5.95
N PHE A 254 15.47 19.32 -6.63
CA PHE A 254 16.52 18.63 -7.37
C PHE A 254 16.24 18.74 -8.86
N ASN A 255 17.02 19.55 -9.56
CA ASN A 255 16.87 19.82 -11.00
C ASN A 255 15.43 20.22 -11.38
N LEU A 256 14.75 20.99 -10.52
CA LEU A 256 13.39 21.48 -10.80
C LEU A 256 13.42 22.83 -11.47
N THR A 257 12.47 23.07 -12.38
CA THR A 257 12.30 24.37 -13.01
C THR A 257 11.79 25.41 -11.98
N MET A 258 12.12 26.70 -12.19
CA MET A 258 11.55 27.77 -11.35
C MET A 258 10.02 27.76 -11.40
N ALA A 259 9.43 27.38 -12.52
CA ALA A 259 7.97 27.26 -12.65
C ALA A 259 7.40 26.20 -11.70
N ASP A 260 8.04 25.02 -11.62
CA ASP A 260 7.62 23.95 -10.69
C ASP A 260 7.85 24.38 -9.24
N ILE A 261 9.01 24.96 -8.94
CA ILE A 261 9.33 25.47 -7.60
C ILE A 261 8.32 26.54 -7.16
N ALA A 262 7.97 27.47 -8.03
CA ALA A 262 6.97 28.50 -7.75
C ALA A 262 5.59 27.90 -7.45
N ARG A 263 5.20 26.83 -8.15
CA ARG A 263 3.97 26.08 -7.88
C ARG A 263 4.03 25.37 -6.52
N ASP A 264 5.14 24.70 -6.22
CA ASP A 264 5.35 24.02 -4.94
C ASP A 264 5.27 24.98 -3.76
N LEU A 265 6.02 26.08 -3.84
CA LEU A 265 6.01 27.13 -2.80
C LEU A 265 4.64 27.81 -2.70
N SER A 266 3.95 28.02 -3.84
CA SER A 266 2.58 28.59 -3.81
C SER A 266 1.60 27.69 -3.06
N ARG A 267 1.64 26.37 -3.32
CA ARG A 267 0.79 25.39 -2.61
C ARG A 267 1.11 25.36 -1.14
N TYR A 268 2.39 25.28 -0.81
CA TYR A 268 2.84 25.10 0.56
C TYR A 268 2.56 26.34 1.44
N PHE A 269 2.89 27.55 0.94
CA PHE A 269 2.70 28.78 1.71
C PHE A 269 1.29 29.40 1.55
N GLY A 270 0.44 28.81 0.70
CA GLY A 270 -0.87 29.38 0.39
C GLY A 270 -0.78 30.77 -0.28
N THR A 271 0.38 31.10 -0.88
CA THR A 271 0.66 32.41 -1.47
C THR A 271 0.88 32.26 -2.96
N ARG A 272 0.16 33.02 -3.77
CA ARG A 272 0.31 32.97 -5.21
C ARG A 272 1.68 33.53 -5.65
N ILE A 273 2.49 32.70 -6.35
CA ILE A 273 3.76 33.06 -6.92
C ILE A 273 3.66 32.92 -8.44
N VAL A 274 4.03 33.98 -9.16
CA VAL A 274 3.94 34.06 -10.62
C VAL A 274 5.31 34.32 -11.21
N VAL A 275 5.79 33.40 -12.04
CA VAL A 275 7.02 33.61 -12.84
C VAL A 275 6.63 34.33 -14.14
N GLN A 276 7.16 35.54 -14.39
CA GLN A 276 6.69 36.44 -15.44
C GLN A 276 7.38 36.24 -16.80
N ASP A 277 8.51 35.57 -16.82
CA ASP A 277 9.25 35.33 -18.08
C ASP A 277 9.66 33.87 -18.25
N ASP A 278 9.62 33.40 -19.50
CA ASP A 278 9.91 32.02 -19.87
C ASP A 278 11.37 31.62 -19.58
N LYS A 279 12.30 32.52 -19.62
CA LYS A 279 13.72 32.23 -19.35
C LYS A 279 13.89 31.80 -17.89
N LEU A 280 13.34 32.60 -16.98
CA LEU A 280 13.35 32.25 -15.55
C LEU A 280 12.50 31.00 -15.29
N ALA A 281 11.32 30.92 -15.89
CA ALA A 281 10.42 29.78 -15.70
C ALA A 281 11.10 28.43 -16.01
N LYS A 282 11.92 28.37 -17.04
CA LYS A 282 12.65 27.17 -17.50
C LYS A 282 14.02 27.00 -16.84
N THR A 283 14.44 27.91 -15.96
CA THR A 283 15.73 27.80 -15.27
C THR A 283 15.62 26.73 -14.20
N HIS A 284 16.58 25.80 -14.17
CA HIS A 284 16.63 24.69 -13.20
C HIS A 284 17.43 25.07 -11.96
N PHE A 285 16.98 24.59 -10.82
CA PHE A 285 17.59 24.84 -9.52
C PHE A 285 17.85 23.55 -8.76
N TYR A 286 18.90 23.60 -7.94
CA TYR A 286 19.25 22.60 -6.95
C TYR A 286 19.31 23.30 -5.61
N ALA A 287 18.38 22.96 -4.70
CA ALA A 287 18.34 23.58 -3.38
C ALA A 287 17.72 22.61 -2.35
N TYR A 288 18.18 22.74 -1.12
CA TYR A 288 17.70 21.95 -0.01
C TYR A 288 17.47 22.84 1.21
N PHE A 289 16.23 22.87 1.72
CA PHE A 289 15.80 23.67 2.86
C PHE A 289 15.22 22.76 3.92
N THR A 290 15.69 22.84 5.17
CA THR A 290 15.34 21.90 6.25
C THR A 290 15.09 22.53 7.61
N ASN A 291 15.18 23.88 7.69
CA ASN A 291 15.15 24.61 8.96
C ASN A 291 13.89 25.46 9.15
N ASN A 292 12.77 25.08 8.52
CA ASN A 292 11.53 25.86 8.49
C ASN A 292 11.73 27.28 7.93
N GLU A 293 12.49 27.39 6.86
CA GLU A 293 12.72 28.67 6.19
C GLU A 293 11.41 29.30 5.74
N THR A 294 11.28 30.62 5.91
CA THR A 294 10.16 31.36 5.36
C THR A 294 10.24 31.47 3.85
N LEU A 295 9.12 31.79 3.19
CA LEU A 295 9.10 31.98 1.74
C LEU A 295 10.13 33.03 1.28
N GLU A 296 10.26 34.12 2.04
CA GLU A 296 11.24 35.17 1.75
C GLU A 296 12.68 34.65 1.87
N GLN A 297 12.98 33.84 2.88
CA GLN A 297 14.30 33.23 3.07
C GLN A 297 14.64 32.28 1.93
N ILE A 298 13.68 31.42 1.52
CA ILE A 298 13.85 30.51 0.38
C ILE A 298 14.13 31.29 -0.89
N LEU A 299 13.27 32.24 -1.25
CA LEU A 299 13.43 33.04 -2.48
C LEU A 299 14.71 33.87 -2.46
N SER A 300 15.12 34.38 -1.29
CA SER A 300 16.38 35.13 -1.13
C SER A 300 17.60 34.21 -1.33
N ALA A 301 17.59 33.03 -0.75
CA ALA A 301 18.66 32.05 -0.89
C ALA A 301 18.80 31.58 -2.35
N MET A 302 17.69 31.37 -3.05
CA MET A 302 17.69 31.01 -4.48
C MET A 302 18.16 32.16 -5.40
N ASN A 303 18.14 33.40 -4.91
CA ASN A 303 18.56 34.61 -5.66
C ASN A 303 19.92 35.13 -5.24
N THR A 304 20.85 34.25 -4.82
CA THR A 304 22.20 34.64 -4.34
C THR A 304 23.00 35.46 -5.37
N ASP A 305 22.85 35.15 -6.64
CA ASP A 305 23.51 35.85 -7.75
C ASP A 305 22.78 37.14 -8.19
N LYS A 306 21.67 37.49 -7.53
CA LYS A 306 20.84 38.68 -7.80
C LYS A 306 20.32 38.79 -9.24
N LYS A 307 20.18 37.68 -9.94
CA LYS A 307 19.66 37.67 -11.33
C LYS A 307 18.13 37.65 -11.38
N MET A 308 17.46 37.43 -10.26
CA MET A 308 16.00 37.43 -10.15
C MET A 308 15.51 38.71 -9.47
N LYS A 309 14.45 39.31 -10.01
CA LYS A 309 13.67 40.36 -9.39
C LYS A 309 12.50 39.72 -8.67
N ILE A 310 12.31 40.05 -7.39
CA ILE A 310 11.19 39.61 -6.55
C ILE A 310 10.36 40.84 -6.21
N LYS A 311 9.08 40.86 -6.60
CA LYS A 311 8.14 41.95 -6.31
C LYS A 311 6.88 41.36 -5.67
N SER A 312 6.48 41.91 -4.54
CA SER A 312 5.19 41.57 -3.92
C SER A 312 4.17 42.67 -4.16
N SER A 313 2.98 42.32 -4.62
CA SER A 313 1.83 43.23 -4.81
C SER A 313 0.54 42.45 -4.63
N ASP A 314 -0.37 43.02 -3.83
CA ASP A 314 -1.74 42.48 -3.60
C ASP A 314 -1.77 41.00 -3.18
N GLY A 315 -0.81 40.59 -2.33
CA GLY A 315 -0.69 39.21 -1.85
C GLY A 315 -0.14 38.22 -2.88
N VAL A 316 0.33 38.72 -4.05
CA VAL A 316 0.97 37.91 -5.10
C VAL A 316 2.46 38.27 -5.17
N ILE A 317 3.30 37.24 -5.28
CA ILE A 317 4.74 37.40 -5.50
C ILE A 317 5.03 37.19 -7.00
N TYR A 318 5.66 38.16 -7.60
CA TYR A 318 6.08 38.13 -9.00
C TYR A 318 7.60 37.93 -9.09
N LEU A 319 8.01 36.93 -9.85
CA LEU A 319 9.41 36.61 -10.13
C LEU A 319 9.71 36.88 -11.59
N SER A 320 10.77 37.63 -11.89
CA SER A 320 11.22 37.87 -13.24
C SER A 320 12.75 37.92 -13.32
N SER A 321 13.31 37.70 -14.49
CA SER A 321 14.74 37.93 -14.75
C SER A 321 15.09 39.41 -14.58
N ARG A 322 16.33 39.69 -14.23
CA ARG A 322 16.87 41.06 -14.28
C ARG A 322 17.37 41.40 -15.66
#